data_1facc168ceae218c9f8b1709180caf2d
#
_entry.id   1facc168ceae218c9f8b1709180caf2d
#
_cell.length_a   1.000
_cell.length_b   1.000
_cell.length_c   1.000
_cell.angle_alpha   90.00
_cell.angle_beta   90.00
_cell.angle_gamma   90.00
#
_symmetry.space_group_name_H-M   'P 1'
#
loop_
_entity.id
_entity.type
_entity.pdbx_description
1 polymer ?
#
loop_
_entity_poly.entity_id
_entity_poly.type
_entity_poly.pdbx_seq_one_letter_code
_entity_poly.pdbx_strand_id
1 'polypeptide(L)'
;MKHLYLYFLAASLACSSCSDSWLDLNPSTSVTTDQAFTTLDNAQTALNGIYRLASAHSYYGDNFFYFGDCRAVDVQARMSKGDGGRVSPYYEYTVKATDNFNSTLPWNQVYKVIRQANNLLEAIEEGKVVTADEQALNEIKAQALAMRGLALYDLVRVFAMPYAYD
;
A
#
# COMPACT_ATOMS: atom_id res chain seq x y z
N MET A 1 -41.03 34.90 33.49
CA MET A 1 -39.69 34.49 33.98
C MET A 1 -39.55 32.98 34.13
N LYS A 2 -40.57 32.20 34.52
CA LYS A 2 -40.45 30.74 34.68
C LYS A 2 -40.15 29.96 33.41
N HIS A 3 -40.57 30.42 32.25
CA HIS A 3 -40.28 29.76 30.96
C HIS A 3 -38.85 30.03 30.44
N LEU A 4 -38.23 31.11 30.86
CA LEU A 4 -36.84 31.46 30.46
C LEU A 4 -35.85 30.46 31.06
N TYR A 5 -36.07 30.04 32.29
CA TYR A 5 -35.23 29.02 32.95
C TYR A 5 -35.35 27.62 32.30
N LEU A 6 -36.55 27.32 31.75
CA LEU A 6 -36.78 26.06 31.07
C LEU A 6 -35.99 25.98 29.73
N TYR A 7 -35.93 27.10 29.00
CA TYR A 7 -35.13 27.18 27.77
C TYR A 7 -33.62 27.15 28.06
N PHE A 8 -33.15 27.75 29.13
CA PHE A 8 -31.75 27.67 29.55
C PHE A 8 -31.36 26.24 29.98
N LEU A 9 -32.24 25.54 30.69
CA LEU A 9 -32.02 24.16 31.10
C LEU A 9 -32.02 23.21 29.88
N ALA A 10 -32.90 23.41 28.91
CA ALA A 10 -32.94 22.63 27.69
C ALA A 10 -31.70 22.89 26.79
N ALA A 11 -31.21 24.12 26.72
CA ALA A 11 -30.03 24.48 25.95
C ALA A 11 -28.74 23.90 26.59
N SER A 12 -28.64 23.85 27.94
CA SER A 12 -27.48 23.24 28.61
C SER A 12 -27.41 21.73 28.47
N LEU A 13 -28.54 21.03 28.36
CA LEU A 13 -28.61 19.59 28.08
C LEU A 13 -28.22 19.24 26.63
N ALA A 14 -28.45 20.16 25.67
CA ALA A 14 -28.06 19.95 24.28
C ALA A 14 -26.54 20.06 24.03
N CYS A 15 -25.82 20.79 24.89
CA CYS A 15 -24.36 20.98 24.77
C CYS A 15 -23.54 19.83 25.39
N SER A 16 -24.13 18.92 26.15
CA SER A 16 -23.42 17.79 26.79
C SER A 16 -23.36 16.52 25.92
N SER A 17 -23.90 16.57 24.68
CA SER A 17 -24.04 15.40 23.81
C SER A 17 -22.81 15.08 22.94
N CYS A 18 -21.74 15.87 23.00
CA CYS A 18 -20.52 15.60 22.22
C CYS A 18 -19.42 15.00 23.11
N SER A 19 -19.55 13.72 23.40
CA SER A 19 -18.42 12.93 23.87
C SER A 19 -17.92 12.09 22.69
N ASP A 20 -16.79 12.50 22.11
CA ASP A 20 -16.18 11.84 20.94
C ASP A 20 -15.80 10.37 21.23
N SER A 21 -15.64 9.99 22.48
CA SER A 21 -15.29 8.63 22.90
C SER A 21 -16.34 7.55 22.56
N TRP A 22 -17.59 7.94 22.27
CA TRP A 22 -18.64 6.99 21.87
C TRP A 22 -18.50 6.54 20.39
N LEU A 23 -17.77 7.31 19.58
CA LEU A 23 -17.52 7.02 18.18
C LEU A 23 -16.19 6.27 17.94
N ASP A 24 -15.34 6.18 18.96
CA ASP A 24 -14.09 5.40 18.92
C ASP A 24 -14.36 3.89 19.10
N LEU A 25 -15.09 3.33 18.15
CA LEU A 25 -15.28 1.89 18.06
C LEU A 25 -14.03 1.28 17.41
N ASN A 26 -13.14 0.75 18.24
CA ASN A 26 -12.08 -0.11 17.72
C ASN A 26 -12.72 -1.35 17.06
N PRO A 27 -12.40 -1.64 15.79
CA PRO A 27 -12.93 -2.82 15.12
C PRO A 27 -12.55 -4.08 15.92
N SER A 28 -13.52 -4.88 16.29
CA SER A 28 -13.29 -6.13 17.07
C SER A 28 -12.54 -7.21 16.30
N THR A 29 -12.39 -7.03 14.98
CA THR A 29 -11.80 -8.01 14.04
C THR A 29 -10.51 -7.51 13.37
N SER A 30 -10.05 -6.29 13.65
CA SER A 30 -8.80 -5.76 13.11
C SER A 30 -7.98 -5.11 14.22
N VAL A 31 -6.68 -5.37 14.19
CA VAL A 31 -5.70 -4.72 15.05
C VAL A 31 -5.54 -3.26 14.59
N THR A 32 -5.62 -2.31 15.51
CA THR A 32 -5.34 -0.91 15.19
C THR A 32 -3.88 -0.75 14.76
N THR A 33 -3.58 0.27 13.94
CA THR A 33 -2.21 0.52 13.47
C THR A 33 -1.22 0.67 14.64
N ASP A 34 -1.66 1.25 15.76
CA ASP A 34 -0.84 1.42 16.95
C ASP A 34 -0.55 0.10 17.69
N GLN A 35 -1.40 -0.89 17.55
CA GLN A 35 -1.22 -2.22 18.15
C GLN A 35 -0.51 -3.19 17.20
N ALA A 36 -0.50 -2.89 15.90
CA ALA A 36 0.01 -3.78 14.85
C ALA A 36 1.54 -3.92 14.86
N PHE A 37 2.28 -3.02 15.51
CA PHE A 37 3.74 -2.94 15.44
C PHE A 37 4.41 -2.90 16.81
N THR A 38 3.83 -3.53 17.83
CA THR A 38 4.33 -3.42 19.22
C THR A 38 5.44 -4.40 19.54
N THR A 39 5.60 -5.47 18.79
CA THR A 39 6.60 -6.53 19.03
C THR A 39 7.42 -6.84 17.78
N LEU A 40 8.57 -7.47 17.96
CA LEU A 40 9.41 -7.95 16.86
C LEU A 40 8.66 -8.92 15.93
N ASP A 41 7.86 -9.83 16.49
CA ASP A 41 7.06 -10.78 15.73
C ASP A 41 5.99 -10.07 14.88
N ASN A 42 5.39 -9.02 15.42
CA ASN A 42 4.45 -8.19 14.66
C ASN A 42 5.13 -7.43 13.52
N ALA A 43 6.32 -6.89 13.76
CA ALA A 43 7.13 -6.24 12.72
C ALA A 43 7.55 -7.24 11.62
N GLN A 44 7.94 -8.46 11.99
CA GLN A 44 8.24 -9.53 11.03
C GLN A 44 7.00 -9.94 10.23
N THR A 45 5.85 -10.03 10.89
CA THR A 45 4.57 -10.33 10.21
C THR A 45 4.20 -9.24 9.22
N ALA A 46 4.41 -7.97 9.57
CA ALA A 46 4.19 -6.84 8.67
C ALA A 46 5.15 -6.88 7.46
N LEU A 47 6.43 -7.21 7.68
CA LEU A 47 7.40 -7.41 6.60
C LEU A 47 6.97 -8.54 5.66
N ASN A 48 6.50 -9.66 6.19
CA ASN A 48 5.96 -10.76 5.39
C ASN A 48 4.73 -10.31 4.57
N GLY A 49 3.91 -9.42 5.16
CA GLY A 49 2.81 -8.75 4.46
C GLY A 49 3.26 -7.91 3.27
N ILE A 50 4.38 -7.20 3.39
CA ILE A 50 4.99 -6.42 2.30
C ILE A 50 5.42 -7.36 1.15
N TYR A 51 6.11 -8.47 1.45
CA TYR A 51 6.47 -9.47 0.45
C TYR A 51 5.27 -10.09 -0.23
N ARG A 52 4.21 -10.38 0.54
CA ARG A 52 2.97 -10.90 -0.04
C ARG A 52 2.29 -9.90 -0.97
N LEU A 53 2.31 -8.61 -0.64
CA LEU A 53 1.79 -7.57 -1.54
C LEU A 53 2.61 -7.47 -2.82
N ALA A 54 3.93 -7.60 -2.71
CA ALA A 54 4.82 -7.58 -3.87
C ALA A 54 4.63 -8.81 -4.78
N SER A 55 4.38 -9.99 -4.21
CA SER A 55 4.13 -11.23 -4.95
C SER A 55 2.70 -11.34 -5.51
N ALA A 56 1.85 -10.32 -5.34
CA ALA A 56 0.50 -10.34 -5.88
C ALA A 56 0.50 -10.41 -7.42
N HIS A 57 -0.55 -11.06 -7.98
CA HIS A 57 -0.76 -11.19 -9.43
C HIS A 57 -0.65 -9.84 -10.18
N SER A 58 -1.13 -8.76 -9.58
CA SER A 58 -1.07 -7.42 -10.15
C SER A 58 0.30 -6.74 -10.10
N TYR A 59 1.32 -7.40 -9.53
CA TYR A 59 2.69 -6.89 -9.47
C TYR A 59 3.67 -7.99 -9.90
N TYR A 60 4.60 -8.44 -9.07
CA TYR A 60 5.60 -9.47 -9.41
C TYR A 60 5.02 -10.88 -9.60
N GLY A 61 3.77 -11.11 -9.25
CA GLY A 61 3.13 -12.41 -9.50
C GLY A 61 2.89 -12.69 -10.98
N ASP A 62 2.66 -11.65 -11.80
CA ASP A 62 2.37 -11.82 -13.23
C ASP A 62 2.43 -10.49 -14.01
N ASN A 63 1.53 -9.55 -13.75
CA ASN A 63 1.26 -8.40 -14.62
C ASN A 63 2.47 -7.49 -14.84
N PHE A 64 3.38 -7.38 -13.88
CA PHE A 64 4.52 -6.49 -13.99
C PHE A 64 5.51 -6.94 -15.07
N PHE A 65 5.65 -8.24 -15.30
CA PHE A 65 6.52 -8.79 -16.33
C PHE A 65 6.02 -8.45 -17.74
N TYR A 66 4.73 -8.23 -17.93
CA TYR A 66 4.20 -7.86 -19.23
C TYR A 66 4.74 -6.52 -19.74
N PHE A 67 5.09 -5.60 -18.84
CA PHE A 67 5.66 -4.31 -19.21
C PHE A 67 7.09 -4.41 -19.77
N GLY A 68 7.87 -5.35 -19.28
CA GLY A 68 9.25 -5.58 -19.73
C GLY A 68 9.34 -6.68 -20.77
N ASP A 69 9.01 -7.90 -20.36
CA ASP A 69 9.35 -9.11 -21.09
C ASP A 69 8.54 -9.28 -22.38
N CYS A 70 7.26 -8.87 -22.38
CA CYS A 70 6.45 -8.98 -23.59
C CYS A 70 6.80 -7.95 -24.67
N ARG A 71 7.52 -6.88 -24.32
CA ARG A 71 8.00 -5.85 -25.24
C ARG A 71 9.44 -6.08 -25.69
N ALA A 72 10.17 -6.94 -25.00
CA ALA A 72 11.58 -7.17 -25.28
C ALA A 72 11.76 -7.90 -26.61
N VAL A 73 12.84 -7.55 -27.32
CA VAL A 73 13.19 -8.17 -28.59
C VAL A 73 13.61 -9.63 -28.40
N ASP A 74 14.20 -9.94 -27.24
CA ASP A 74 14.81 -11.23 -26.94
C ASP A 74 13.80 -12.26 -26.35
N VAL A 75 12.74 -11.79 -25.72
CA VAL A 75 11.70 -12.63 -25.12
C VAL A 75 10.33 -12.15 -25.58
N GLN A 76 9.91 -12.64 -26.73
CA GLN A 76 8.57 -12.36 -27.25
C GLN A 76 7.57 -13.40 -26.73
N ALA A 77 6.78 -13.06 -25.75
CA ALA A 77 5.62 -13.84 -25.39
C ALA A 77 4.55 -13.66 -26.48
N ARG A 78 4.56 -14.53 -27.49
CA ARG A 78 3.48 -14.61 -28.48
C ARG A 78 2.27 -15.23 -27.83
N MET A 79 1.24 -14.43 -27.59
CA MET A 79 -0.04 -14.95 -27.13
C MET A 79 -0.90 -15.38 -28.33
N SER A 80 -1.54 -16.54 -28.22
CA SER A 80 -2.53 -16.99 -29.17
C SER A 80 -3.77 -16.10 -29.17
N LYS A 81 -4.48 -16.03 -30.29
CA LYS A 81 -5.78 -15.34 -30.36
C LYS A 81 -6.68 -15.79 -29.23
N GLY A 82 -7.23 -14.86 -28.46
CA GLY A 82 -8.20 -15.13 -27.40
C GLY A 82 -7.72 -14.85 -25.98
N ASP A 83 -6.61 -14.14 -25.81
CA ASP A 83 -6.13 -13.72 -24.48
C ASP A 83 -7.00 -12.63 -23.81
N GLY A 84 -8.05 -12.16 -24.48
CA GLY A 84 -8.93 -11.11 -24.01
C GLY A 84 -8.27 -9.73 -23.92
N GLY A 85 -7.16 -9.52 -24.64
CA GLY A 85 -6.40 -8.27 -24.60
C GLY A 85 -5.50 -8.13 -23.38
N ARG A 86 -5.18 -9.21 -22.70
CA ARG A 86 -4.36 -9.19 -21.48
C ARG A 86 -2.88 -8.98 -21.77
N VAL A 87 -2.35 -9.60 -22.77
CA VAL A 87 -0.92 -9.59 -23.13
C VAL A 87 -0.67 -9.07 -24.54
N SER A 88 -1.58 -9.34 -25.48
CA SER A 88 -1.46 -8.91 -26.87
C SER A 88 -1.19 -7.40 -27.04
N PRO A 89 -1.79 -6.47 -26.28
CA PRO A 89 -1.49 -5.05 -26.42
C PRO A 89 -0.04 -4.70 -26.12
N TYR A 90 0.61 -5.41 -25.18
CA TYR A 90 2.03 -5.19 -24.88
C TYR A 90 2.92 -5.65 -26.02
N TYR A 91 2.64 -6.80 -26.56
CA TYR A 91 3.37 -7.35 -27.69
C TYR A 91 3.19 -6.51 -28.97
N GLU A 92 1.98 -6.03 -29.21
CA GLU A 92 1.62 -5.23 -30.39
C GLU A 92 1.95 -3.75 -30.22
N TYR A 93 2.44 -3.30 -29.07
CA TYR A 93 2.69 -1.89 -28.73
C TYR A 93 1.46 -0.99 -28.87
N THR A 94 0.25 -1.55 -28.66
CA THR A 94 -1.01 -0.83 -28.77
C THR A 94 -1.59 -0.40 -27.42
N VAL A 95 -0.82 -0.57 -26.35
CA VAL A 95 -1.17 -0.21 -24.99
C VAL A 95 -1.49 1.27 -24.85
N LYS A 96 -2.64 1.59 -24.25
CA LYS A 96 -3.07 2.95 -23.96
C LYS A 96 -2.94 3.25 -22.48
N ALA A 97 -2.69 4.52 -22.15
CA ALA A 97 -2.62 4.97 -20.76
C ALA A 97 -3.92 4.72 -19.97
N THR A 98 -5.06 4.62 -20.66
CA THR A 98 -6.39 4.35 -20.09
C THR A 98 -6.68 2.87 -19.87
N ASP A 99 -5.84 1.96 -20.33
CA ASP A 99 -6.07 0.54 -20.17
C ASP A 99 -5.87 0.14 -18.71
N ASN A 100 -6.86 -0.55 -18.14
CA ASN A 100 -6.86 -0.94 -16.72
C ASN A 100 -5.63 -1.75 -16.31
N PHE A 101 -5.06 -2.54 -17.22
CA PHE A 101 -3.83 -3.30 -16.99
C PHE A 101 -2.62 -2.42 -16.75
N ASN A 102 -2.59 -1.23 -17.30
CA ASN A 102 -1.45 -0.34 -17.23
C ASN A 102 -1.54 0.66 -16.09
N SER A 103 -2.70 1.30 -15.96
CA SER A 103 -2.84 2.45 -15.07
C SER A 103 -3.30 2.05 -13.66
N THR A 104 -4.13 1.01 -13.52
CA THR A 104 -4.82 0.76 -12.26
C THR A 104 -4.20 -0.38 -11.46
N LEU A 105 -3.92 -1.53 -12.09
CA LEU A 105 -3.53 -2.72 -11.35
C LEU A 105 -2.08 -2.66 -10.82
N PRO A 106 -1.03 -2.51 -11.64
CA PRO A 106 0.32 -2.42 -11.11
C PRO A 106 0.54 -1.14 -10.31
N TRP A 107 0.03 0.01 -10.76
CA TRP A 107 0.13 1.27 -10.04
C TRP A 107 -0.38 1.15 -8.61
N ASN A 108 -1.64 0.74 -8.44
CA ASN A 108 -2.25 0.61 -7.13
C ASN A 108 -1.53 -0.41 -6.24
N GLN A 109 -1.08 -1.51 -6.83
CA GLN A 109 -0.41 -2.56 -6.06
C GLN A 109 0.97 -2.13 -5.57
N VAL A 110 1.74 -1.45 -6.40
CA VAL A 110 3.05 -0.90 -6.03
C VAL A 110 2.91 0.12 -4.89
N TYR A 111 1.91 1.01 -4.97
CA TYR A 111 1.65 1.96 -3.88
C TYR A 111 1.17 1.29 -2.59
N LYS A 112 0.50 0.12 -2.64
CA LYS A 112 0.20 -0.66 -1.44
C LYS A 112 1.47 -1.18 -0.77
N VAL A 113 2.44 -1.64 -1.55
CA VAL A 113 3.76 -2.06 -1.06
C VAL A 113 4.48 -0.89 -0.38
N ILE A 114 4.56 0.26 -1.05
CA ILE A 114 5.20 1.47 -0.52
C ILE A 114 4.54 1.92 0.78
N ARG A 115 3.20 2.00 0.80
CA ARG A 115 2.45 2.40 2.00
C ARG A 115 2.71 1.47 3.17
N GLN A 116 2.69 0.16 2.93
CA GLN A 116 2.92 -0.80 4.01
C GLN A 116 4.36 -0.76 4.52
N ALA A 117 5.33 -0.56 3.62
CA ALA A 117 6.72 -0.35 4.00
C ALA A 117 6.89 0.94 4.82
N ASN A 118 6.24 2.04 4.43
CA ASN A 118 6.29 3.29 5.18
C ASN A 118 5.70 3.13 6.59
N ASN A 119 4.54 2.48 6.72
CA ASN A 119 3.91 2.25 8.03
C ASN A 119 4.83 1.46 8.98
N LEU A 120 5.48 0.41 8.47
CA LEU A 120 6.43 -0.38 9.26
C LEU A 120 7.67 0.43 9.65
N LEU A 121 8.25 1.18 8.72
CA LEU A 121 9.43 2.01 8.95
C LEU A 121 9.13 3.13 9.95
N GLU A 122 7.99 3.80 9.84
CA GLU A 122 7.54 4.81 10.77
C GLU A 122 7.38 4.25 12.20
N ALA A 123 6.74 3.08 12.34
CA ALA A 123 6.60 2.42 13.63
C ALA A 123 7.94 2.05 14.27
N ILE A 124 8.94 1.64 13.47
CA ILE A 124 10.30 1.37 13.94
C ILE A 124 10.99 2.67 14.37
N GLU A 125 10.89 3.74 13.56
CA GLU A 125 11.51 5.04 13.83
C GLU A 125 10.92 5.73 15.04
N GLU A 126 9.63 5.58 15.29
CA GLU A 126 8.95 6.08 16.49
C GLU A 126 9.19 5.22 17.74
N GLY A 127 9.94 4.12 17.63
CA GLY A 127 10.24 3.23 18.75
C GLY A 127 9.03 2.44 19.27
N LYS A 128 8.00 2.25 18.44
CA LYS A 128 6.80 1.46 18.81
C LYS A 128 7.11 -0.02 18.95
N VAL A 129 8.12 -0.53 18.23
CA VAL A 129 8.53 -1.93 18.28
C VAL A 129 9.43 -2.15 19.48
N VAL A 130 8.90 -2.80 20.53
CA VAL A 130 9.66 -3.10 21.73
C VAL A 130 10.38 -4.45 21.56
N THR A 131 11.71 -4.42 21.57
CA THR A 131 12.54 -5.61 21.48
C THR A 131 13.90 -5.38 22.14
N ALA A 132 14.52 -6.47 22.67
CA ALA A 132 15.92 -6.48 23.08
C ALA A 132 16.86 -6.91 21.95
N ASP A 133 16.32 -7.41 20.83
CA ASP A 133 17.07 -7.84 19.66
C ASP A 133 17.12 -6.73 18.60
N GLU A 134 18.02 -5.78 18.83
CA GLU A 134 18.27 -4.67 17.93
C GLU A 134 18.77 -5.14 16.55
N GLN A 135 19.52 -6.26 16.50
CA GLN A 135 20.02 -6.79 15.24
C GLN A 135 18.85 -7.25 14.36
N ALA A 136 17.96 -8.08 14.89
CA ALA A 136 16.79 -8.55 14.16
C ALA A 136 15.88 -7.39 13.72
N LEU A 137 15.72 -6.36 14.56
CA LEU A 137 14.95 -5.17 14.21
C LEU A 137 15.59 -4.41 13.03
N ASN A 138 16.91 -4.25 13.05
CA ASN A 138 17.66 -3.60 11.96
C ASN A 138 17.59 -4.41 10.65
N GLU A 139 17.57 -5.73 10.71
CA GLU A 139 17.38 -6.59 9.54
C GLU A 139 15.99 -6.41 8.93
N ILE A 140 14.94 -6.33 9.76
CA ILE A 140 13.57 -6.02 9.30
C ILE A 140 13.51 -4.63 8.65
N LYS A 141 14.12 -3.63 9.29
CA LYS A 141 14.19 -2.26 8.77
C LYS A 141 14.89 -2.22 7.40
N ALA A 142 16.03 -2.89 7.26
CA ALA A 142 16.78 -2.95 6.01
C ALA A 142 15.97 -3.58 4.88
N GLN A 143 15.27 -4.67 5.15
CA GLN A 143 14.43 -5.34 4.17
C GLN A 143 13.23 -4.47 3.76
N ALA A 144 12.59 -3.79 4.72
CA ALA A 144 11.49 -2.86 4.41
C ALA A 144 11.97 -1.68 3.55
N LEU A 145 13.15 -1.12 3.83
CA LEU A 145 13.80 -0.09 3.01
C LEU A 145 14.10 -0.58 1.60
N ALA A 146 14.63 -1.80 1.46
CA ALA A 146 14.92 -2.42 0.16
C ALA A 146 13.64 -2.59 -0.67
N MET A 147 12.56 -3.10 -0.06
CA MET A 147 11.27 -3.28 -0.73
C MET A 147 10.64 -1.95 -1.14
N ARG A 148 10.75 -0.91 -0.31
CA ARG A 148 10.32 0.44 -0.67
C ARG A 148 11.12 1.01 -1.84
N GLY A 149 12.44 0.86 -1.79
CA GLY A 149 13.34 1.30 -2.87
C GLY A 149 13.04 0.60 -4.19
N LEU A 150 12.86 -0.72 -4.17
CA LEU A 150 12.47 -1.50 -5.35
C LEU A 150 11.14 -1.02 -5.93
N ALA A 151 10.14 -0.84 -5.09
CA ALA A 151 8.82 -0.40 -5.52
C ALA A 151 8.85 1.01 -6.15
N LEU A 152 9.61 1.94 -5.57
CA LEU A 152 9.82 3.28 -6.13
C LEU A 152 10.57 3.23 -7.47
N TYR A 153 11.60 2.40 -7.57
CA TYR A 153 12.35 2.20 -8.81
C TYR A 153 11.44 1.66 -9.92
N ASP A 154 10.57 0.71 -9.61
CA ASP A 154 9.63 0.14 -10.56
C ASP A 154 8.61 1.17 -11.07
N LEU A 155 8.13 2.06 -10.20
CA LEU A 155 7.27 3.17 -10.62
C LEU A 155 8.00 4.09 -11.61
N VAL A 156 9.24 4.45 -11.32
CA VAL A 156 10.05 5.29 -12.23
C VAL A 156 10.26 4.56 -13.55
N ARG A 157 10.67 3.29 -13.51
CA ARG A 157 10.97 2.51 -14.71
C ARG A 157 9.77 2.35 -15.66
N VAL A 158 8.56 2.24 -15.09
CA VAL A 158 7.35 1.95 -15.89
C VAL A 158 6.59 3.23 -16.26
N PHE A 159 6.53 4.20 -15.37
CA PHE A 159 5.63 5.34 -15.50
C PHE A 159 6.31 6.69 -15.68
N ALA A 160 7.61 6.81 -15.42
CA ALA A 160 8.31 8.07 -15.66
C ALA A 160 8.74 8.22 -17.13
N MET A 161 8.85 9.47 -17.56
CA MET A 161 9.45 9.80 -18.86
C MET A 161 10.95 9.43 -18.84
N PRO A 162 11.49 8.81 -19.89
CA PRO A 162 12.92 8.58 -20.00
C PRO A 162 13.70 9.89 -19.98
N TYR A 163 14.82 9.93 -19.26
CA TYR A 163 15.68 11.11 -19.13
C TYR A 163 16.19 11.67 -20.48
N ALA A 164 16.25 10.84 -21.51
CA ALA A 164 16.73 11.20 -22.84
C ALA A 164 15.65 11.81 -23.77
N TYR A 165 14.49 12.17 -23.24
CA TYR A 165 13.35 12.71 -24.01
C TYR A 165 13.20 14.23 -23.84
N ASP A 166 14.31 14.95 -23.62
CA ASP A 166 14.35 16.43 -23.69
C ASP A 166 14.60 16.91 -25.11
#